data_7da7e0aa4c606d2afc14a22c2b615fb3
#
_entry.id   7da7e0aa4c606d2afc14a22c2b615fb3
#
_cell.length_a   1.000
_cell.length_b   1.000
_cell.length_c   1.000
_cell.angle_alpha   90.00
_cell.angle_beta   90.00
_cell.angle_gamma   90.00
#
_symmetry.space_group_name_H-M   'P 1'
#
loop_
_entity.id
_entity.type
_entity.pdbx_description
1 polymer ?
#
loop_
_entity_poly.entity_id
_entity_poly.type
_entity_poly.pdbx_seq_one_letter_code
_entity_poly.pdbx_strand_id
1 'polypeptide(L)' 'MTFQERIKELRTAKKLSQMDLAVATGISQSAIAKWELGKTEPTASAIITLARFFGETTDYLLGLEN' A
#
# COMPACT_ATOMS: atom_id res chain seq x y z
N MET A 1 -7.44 -11.20 4.54
CA MET A 1 -7.15 -10.22 3.48
C MET A 1 -5.66 -10.15 3.25
N THR A 2 -5.23 -10.05 2.00
CA THR A 2 -3.81 -9.98 1.66
C THR A 2 -3.33 -8.53 1.63
N PHE A 3 -2.01 -8.33 1.61
CA PHE A 3 -1.42 -7.00 1.47
C PHE A 3 -1.90 -6.33 0.18
N GLN A 4 -1.89 -7.05 -0.95
CA GLN A 4 -2.29 -6.45 -2.23
C GLN A 4 -3.75 -6.00 -2.23
N GLU A 5 -4.63 -6.74 -1.58
CA GLU A 5 -6.02 -6.33 -1.44
C GLU A 5 -6.16 -5.13 -0.51
N ARG A 6 -5.42 -5.15 0.61
CA ARG A 6 -5.49 -4.10 1.61
C ARG A 6 -5.00 -2.76 1.07
N ILE A 7 -3.86 -2.75 0.36
CA ILE A 7 -3.34 -1.49 -0.17
C ILE A 7 -4.26 -0.88 -1.21
N LYS A 8 -4.86 -1.71 -2.05
CA LYS A 8 -5.84 -1.23 -3.03
C LYS A 8 -7.08 -0.67 -2.33
N GLU A 9 -7.57 -1.37 -1.30
CA GLU A 9 -8.72 -0.93 -0.52
C GLU A 9 -8.46 0.43 0.14
N LEU A 10 -7.32 0.57 0.82
CA LEU A 10 -6.98 1.82 1.50
C LEU A 10 -6.80 2.97 0.52
N ARG A 11 -6.15 2.69 -0.62
CA ARG A 11 -5.93 3.69 -1.66
C ARG A 11 -7.26 4.19 -2.24
N THR A 12 -8.13 3.26 -2.63
CA THR A 12 -9.40 3.61 -3.27
C THR A 12 -10.36 4.26 -2.28
N ALA A 13 -10.30 3.90 -1.00
CA ALA A 13 -11.09 4.54 0.04
C ALA A 13 -10.78 6.04 0.17
N LYS A 14 -9.53 6.42 -0.11
CA LYS A 14 -9.11 7.84 -0.15
C LYS A 14 -9.29 8.45 -1.53
N LYS A 15 -9.84 7.73 -2.48
CA LYS A 15 -10.05 8.18 -3.88
C LYS A 15 -8.73 8.57 -4.56
N LEU A 16 -7.67 7.85 -4.25
CA LEU A 16 -6.35 8.07 -4.84
C LEU A 16 -6.11 7.12 -6.00
N SER A 17 -5.53 7.62 -7.08
CA SER A 17 -4.99 6.77 -8.14
C SER A 17 -3.67 6.17 -7.65
N GLN A 18 -3.15 5.19 -8.40
CA GLN A 18 -1.81 4.66 -8.11
C GLN A 18 -0.76 5.76 -8.19
N MET A 19 -0.88 6.66 -9.18
CA MET A 19 0.04 7.78 -9.33
C MET A 19 -0.07 8.76 -8.16
N ASP A 20 -1.29 9.04 -7.69
CA ASP A 20 -1.50 9.91 -6.54
C ASP A 20 -0.79 9.36 -5.30
N LEU A 21 -0.92 8.05 -5.07
CA LEU A 21 -0.25 7.41 -3.94
C LEU A 21 1.28 7.45 -4.11
N ALA A 22 1.76 7.22 -5.32
CA ALA A 22 3.19 7.29 -5.63
C ALA A 22 3.75 8.67 -5.29
N VAL A 23 3.09 9.72 -5.73
CA VAL A 23 3.51 11.11 -5.48
C VAL A 23 3.51 11.39 -3.97
N ALA A 24 2.46 10.98 -3.28
CA ALA A 24 2.29 11.27 -1.85
C ALA A 24 3.32 10.55 -0.97
N THR A 25 3.76 9.37 -1.38
CA THR A 25 4.64 8.52 -0.56
C THR A 25 6.09 8.50 -1.00
N GLY A 26 6.37 8.96 -2.24
CA GLY A 26 7.70 8.82 -2.83
C GLY A 26 8.00 7.41 -3.33
N ILE A 27 7.02 6.52 -3.32
CA ILE A 27 7.14 5.15 -3.84
C ILE A 27 6.77 5.18 -5.33
N SER A 28 7.47 4.41 -6.16
CA SER A 28 7.18 4.42 -7.59
C SER A 28 5.81 3.83 -7.89
N GLN A 29 5.14 4.38 -8.92
CA GLN A 29 3.86 3.83 -9.37
C GLN A 29 4.02 2.38 -9.83
N SER A 30 5.14 2.06 -10.47
CA SER A 30 5.43 0.70 -10.93
C SER A 30 5.43 -0.30 -9.78
N ALA A 31 6.03 0.07 -8.65
CA ALA A 31 6.03 -0.80 -7.47
C ALA A 31 4.61 -1.02 -6.95
N ILE A 32 3.84 0.07 -6.82
CA ILE A 32 2.45 -0.01 -6.34
C ILE A 32 1.62 -0.91 -7.25
N ALA A 33 1.75 -0.73 -8.56
CA ALA A 33 1.01 -1.54 -9.54
C ALA A 33 1.34 -3.03 -9.40
N LYS A 34 2.62 -3.36 -9.25
CA LYS A 34 3.06 -4.75 -9.09
C LYS A 34 2.55 -5.37 -7.79
N TRP A 35 2.52 -4.59 -6.70
CA TRP A 35 1.96 -5.07 -5.43
C TRP A 35 0.47 -5.37 -5.56
N GLU A 36 -0.28 -4.48 -6.19
CA GLU A 36 -1.74 -4.67 -6.33
C GLU A 36 -2.07 -5.85 -7.24
N LEU A 37 -1.18 -6.19 -8.16
CA LEU A 37 -1.30 -7.39 -9.00
C LEU A 37 -0.77 -8.66 -8.33
N GLY A 38 -0.15 -8.53 -7.17
CA GLY A 38 0.44 -9.68 -6.48
C GLY A 38 1.72 -10.20 -7.11
N LYS A 39 2.38 -9.40 -7.96
CA LYS A 39 3.59 -9.83 -8.66
C LYS A 39 4.85 -9.72 -7.80
N THR A 40 4.90 -8.75 -6.90
CA THR A 40 6.04 -8.53 -6.01
C THR A 40 5.55 -8.20 -4.62
N GLU A 41 6.44 -8.32 -3.64
CA GLU A 41 6.15 -7.96 -2.26
C GLU A 41 6.86 -6.65 -1.91
N PRO A 42 6.29 -5.85 -0.98
CA PRO A 42 6.92 -4.59 -0.59
C PRO A 42 8.14 -4.85 0.29
N THR A 43 9.05 -3.87 0.28
CA THR A 43 10.16 -3.86 1.24
C THR A 43 9.65 -3.43 2.61
N ALA A 44 10.43 -3.70 3.66
CA ALA A 44 10.08 -3.27 5.01
C ALA A 44 9.91 -1.74 5.08
N SER A 45 10.80 -0.99 4.42
CA SER A 45 10.70 0.48 4.43
C SER A 45 9.45 0.97 3.73
N ALA A 46 9.03 0.32 2.65
CA ALA A 46 7.79 0.67 1.97
C ALA A 46 6.57 0.42 2.86
N ILE A 47 6.55 -0.69 3.57
CA ILE A 47 5.47 -1.02 4.51
C ILE A 47 5.35 0.06 5.59
N ILE A 48 6.48 0.49 6.16
CA ILE A 48 6.50 1.53 7.19
C ILE A 48 5.96 2.84 6.62
N THR A 49 6.42 3.24 5.43
CA THR A 49 5.97 4.46 4.77
C THR A 49 4.45 4.44 4.53
N LEU A 50 3.94 3.32 4.02
CA LEU A 50 2.51 3.18 3.74
C LEU A 50 1.67 3.19 5.02
N ALA A 51 2.12 2.50 6.06
CA ALA A 51 1.43 2.48 7.34
C ALA A 51 1.31 3.89 7.92
N ARG A 52 2.39 4.66 7.87
CA ARG A 52 2.39 6.06 8.33
C ARG A 52 1.46 6.93 7.47
N PHE A 53 1.51 6.75 6.16
CA PHE A 53 0.67 7.54 5.26
C PHE A 53 -0.81 7.30 5.51
N PHE A 54 -1.21 6.04 5.66
CA PHE A 54 -2.60 5.69 5.88
C PHE A 54 -3.04 5.79 7.34
N GLY A 55 -2.11 5.99 8.27
CA GLY A 55 -2.43 6.04 9.70
C GLY A 55 -2.86 4.71 10.26
N GLU A 56 -2.31 3.61 9.73
CA GLU A 56 -2.63 2.25 10.11
C GLU A 56 -1.41 1.54 10.68
N THR A 57 -1.62 0.42 11.38
CA THR A 57 -0.51 -0.40 11.83
C THR A 57 0.06 -1.20 10.67
N THR A 58 1.31 -1.63 10.78
CA THR A 58 1.91 -2.51 9.78
C THR A 58 1.19 -3.85 9.71
N ASP A 59 0.72 -4.37 10.84
CA ASP A 59 -0.05 -5.61 10.88
C ASP A 59 -1.36 -5.50 10.11
N TYR A 60 -2.06 -4.38 10.27
CA TYR A 60 -3.30 -4.14 9.52
C TYR A 60 -3.01 -4.07 8.02
N LEU A 61 -1.95 -3.33 7.66
CA LEU A 61 -1.55 -3.19 6.26
C LEU A 61 -1.20 -4.54 5.63
N LEU A 62 -0.55 -5.42 6.39
CA LEU A 62 -0.13 -6.74 5.92
C LEU A 62 -1.26 -7.77 5.93
N GLY A 63 -2.44 -7.41 6.42
CA GLY A 63 -3.58 -8.32 6.48
C GLY A 63 -3.56 -9.24 7.69
N LEU A 64 -2.75 -8.94 8.71
CA LEU A 64 -2.61 -9.76 9.92
C LEU A 64 -3.61 -9.38 11.00
N GLU A 65 -4.29 -8.26 10.86
CA GLU A 65 -5.36 -7.84 11.77
C GLU A 65 -6.48 -7.16 10.98
N ASN A 66 -7.66 -7.14 11.56
CA ASN A 66 -8.87 -6.58 10.90
C ASN A 66 -9.05 -5.10 11.16
#